data_dc4d3d8bd8b3bc9431a45a54ec55db52
#
_entry.id   dc4d3d8bd8b3bc9431a45a54ec55db52
#
_cell.length_a   1.000
_cell.length_b   1.000
_cell.length_c   1.000
_cell.angle_alpha   90.00
_cell.angle_beta   90.00
_cell.angle_gamma   90.00
#
_symmetry.space_group_name_H-M   'P 1'
#
loop_
_entity.id
_entity.type
_entity.pdbx_description
1 polymer ?
#
loop_
_entity_poly.entity_id
_entity_poly.type
_entity_poly.pdbx_seq_one_letter_code
_entity_poly.pdbx_strand_id
1 'polypeptide(L)'
;MRLWSIHPAYLDPAGLTACWREGLLARKVLLNQTTGYRNHPQLARFHCTDPSAAIDTYLHGICDEAHRRGYRFDRNKLGTDDPALQITVTDGQLAYELEHLRHKLLRRSPETALLLPGAEPDGETGTTERCDPGPEKQITIRPHPLFSVTSGPVEPWEKIT
;
A
#
# COMPACT_ATOMS: atom_id res chain seq x y z
N MET A 1 -4.79 -10.01 7.33
CA MET A 1 -3.96 -8.78 7.46
C MET A 1 -3.49 -8.36 6.08
N ARG A 2 -3.71 -7.12 5.68
CA ARG A 2 -3.15 -6.53 4.45
C ARG A 2 -2.50 -5.19 4.81
N LEU A 3 -1.20 -5.10 4.57
CA LEU A 3 -0.44 -3.86 4.67
C LEU A 3 -0.02 -3.46 3.25
N TRP A 4 -0.26 -2.22 2.88
CA TRP A 4 -0.05 -1.75 1.52
C TRP A 4 1.32 -1.09 1.37
N SER A 5 2.04 -1.43 0.30
CA SER A 5 3.26 -0.72 -0.10
C SER A 5 2.97 0.50 -0.97
N ILE A 6 1.78 0.55 -1.58
CA ILE A 6 1.30 1.72 -2.32
C ILE A 6 0.93 2.87 -1.38
N HIS A 7 0.95 4.09 -1.90
CA HIS A 7 0.66 5.28 -1.10
C HIS A 7 -0.75 5.24 -0.50
N PRO A 8 -0.91 5.58 0.81
CA PRO A 8 -2.21 5.53 1.49
C PRO A 8 -3.27 6.45 0.88
N ALA A 9 -2.88 7.45 0.10
CA ALA A 9 -3.82 8.31 -0.62
C ALA A 9 -4.71 7.54 -1.62
N TYR A 10 -4.29 6.37 -2.10
CA TYR A 10 -5.09 5.52 -2.99
C TYR A 10 -6.22 4.79 -2.29
N LEU A 11 -6.14 4.62 -0.98
CA LEU A 11 -7.14 3.88 -0.20
C LEU A 11 -8.41 4.70 -0.02
N ASP A 12 -9.57 4.07 -0.19
CA ASP A 12 -10.84 4.63 0.22
C ASP A 12 -10.93 4.74 1.76
N PRO A 13 -11.92 5.46 2.33
CA PRO A 13 -12.04 5.63 3.79
C PRO A 13 -12.04 4.30 4.57
N ALA A 14 -12.77 3.31 4.06
CA ALA A 14 -12.83 1.98 4.67
C ALA A 14 -11.47 1.26 4.59
N GLY A 15 -10.79 1.35 3.45
CA GLY A 15 -9.46 0.78 3.24
C GLY A 15 -8.40 1.42 4.14
N LEU A 16 -8.43 2.74 4.31
CA LEU A 16 -7.50 3.46 5.18
C LEU A 16 -7.68 3.06 6.65
N THR A 17 -8.95 2.99 7.10
CA THR A 17 -9.28 2.55 8.47
C THR A 17 -8.88 1.10 8.71
N ALA A 18 -9.12 0.21 7.74
CA ALA A 18 -8.69 -1.18 7.83
C ALA A 18 -7.16 -1.28 7.88
N CYS A 19 -6.44 -0.54 7.02
CA CYS A 19 -4.98 -0.52 7.01
C CYS A 19 -4.40 -0.05 8.37
N TRP A 20 -4.98 0.97 8.98
CA TRP A 20 -4.62 1.43 10.32
C TRP A 20 -4.78 0.32 11.36
N ARG A 21 -5.93 -0.36 11.40
CA ARG A 21 -6.20 -1.44 12.37
C ARG A 21 -5.26 -2.63 12.18
N GLU A 22 -5.04 -3.03 10.93
CA GLU A 22 -4.13 -4.12 10.58
C GLU A 22 -2.66 -3.76 10.90
N GLY A 23 -2.27 -2.51 10.68
CA GLY A 23 -0.95 -2.01 11.05
C GLY A 23 -0.72 -2.02 12.56
N LEU A 24 -1.71 -1.61 13.36
CA LEU A 24 -1.62 -1.73 14.83
C LEU A 24 -1.53 -3.17 15.30
N LEU A 25 -2.21 -4.11 14.64
CA LEU A 25 -2.04 -5.53 14.92
C LEU A 25 -0.63 -6.01 14.54
N ALA A 26 -0.15 -5.65 13.36
CA ALA A 26 1.22 -5.94 12.93
C ALA A 26 2.26 -5.43 13.94
N ARG A 27 2.08 -4.21 14.43
CA ARG A 27 2.93 -3.63 15.48
C ARG A 27 2.97 -4.50 16.73
N LYS A 28 1.80 -4.92 17.23
CA LYS A 28 1.74 -5.83 18.40
C LYS A 28 2.47 -7.14 18.15
N VAL A 29 2.36 -7.69 16.95
CA VAL A 29 3.06 -8.94 16.58
C VAL A 29 4.57 -8.73 16.58
N LEU A 30 5.07 -7.68 15.91
CA LEU A 30 6.49 -7.37 15.81
C LEU A 30 7.12 -7.03 17.17
N LEU A 31 6.35 -6.43 18.08
CA LEU A 31 6.76 -6.18 19.47
C LEU A 31 6.56 -7.38 20.41
N ASN A 32 6.22 -8.56 19.89
CA ASN A 32 5.95 -9.77 20.69
C ASN A 32 4.83 -9.60 21.74
N GLN A 33 3.88 -8.71 21.51
CA GLN A 33 2.76 -8.42 22.41
C GLN A 33 1.52 -9.28 22.13
N THR A 34 1.62 -10.26 21.22
CA THR A 34 0.56 -11.22 20.89
C THR A 34 1.14 -12.56 20.45
N THR A 35 0.39 -13.63 20.65
CA THR A 35 0.76 -14.98 20.21
C THR A 35 0.30 -15.31 18.80
N GLY A 36 -0.71 -14.59 18.27
CA GLY A 36 -1.25 -14.81 16.94
C GLY A 36 -0.48 -14.08 15.85
N TYR A 37 -0.62 -14.55 14.60
CA TYR A 37 -0.12 -13.91 13.37
C TYR A 37 1.40 -13.74 13.24
N ARG A 38 2.22 -14.37 14.09
CA ARG A 38 3.69 -14.22 14.10
C ARG A 38 4.36 -14.51 12.75
N ASN A 39 3.83 -15.45 11.99
CA ASN A 39 4.35 -15.87 10.69
C ASN A 39 3.50 -15.33 9.53
N HIS A 40 2.81 -14.20 9.71
CA HIS A 40 1.98 -13.66 8.63
C HIS A 40 2.87 -13.10 7.52
N PRO A 41 2.69 -13.50 6.24
CA PRO A 41 3.58 -13.12 5.13
C PRO A 41 3.77 -11.62 4.98
N GLN A 42 2.72 -10.83 5.23
CA GLN A 42 2.79 -9.37 5.16
C GLN A 42 3.79 -8.74 6.17
N LEU A 43 4.22 -9.46 7.20
CA LEU A 43 5.22 -8.99 8.15
C LEU A 43 6.66 -9.14 7.63
N ALA A 44 6.88 -9.98 6.62
CA ALA A 44 8.22 -10.23 6.08
C ALA A 44 8.94 -8.95 5.65
N ARG A 45 8.19 -7.96 5.11
CA ARG A 45 8.73 -6.65 4.71
C ARG A 45 9.33 -5.84 5.87
N PHE A 46 8.88 -6.09 7.09
CA PHE A 46 9.36 -5.40 8.29
C PHE A 46 10.48 -6.17 9.03
N HIS A 47 10.92 -7.30 8.53
CA HIS A 47 12.07 -8.04 9.07
C HIS A 47 13.38 -7.38 8.62
N CYS A 48 13.58 -6.14 9.02
CA CYS A 48 14.78 -5.34 8.83
C CYS A 48 15.55 -5.19 10.16
N THR A 49 16.55 -4.34 10.19
CA THR A 49 17.39 -4.12 11.38
C THR A 49 16.59 -3.67 12.61
N ASP A 50 15.56 -2.84 12.41
CA ASP A 50 14.65 -2.40 13.47
C ASP A 50 13.18 -2.53 13.02
N PRO A 51 12.56 -3.70 13.24
CA PRO A 51 11.16 -3.92 12.90
C PRO A 51 10.19 -2.99 13.62
N SER A 52 10.54 -2.56 14.86
CA SER A 52 9.70 -1.66 15.65
C SER A 52 9.67 -0.26 15.03
N ALA A 53 10.82 0.31 14.73
CA ALA A 53 10.90 1.60 14.06
C ALA A 53 10.22 1.56 12.68
N ALA A 54 10.40 0.48 11.93
CA ALA A 54 9.81 0.31 10.60
C ALA A 54 8.28 0.31 10.62
N ILE A 55 7.66 -0.44 11.53
CA ILE A 55 6.19 -0.47 11.62
C ILE A 55 5.62 0.83 12.19
N ASP A 56 6.33 1.48 13.12
CA ASP A 56 5.92 2.77 13.66
C ASP A 56 5.99 3.85 12.56
N THR A 57 7.07 3.94 11.80
CA THR A 57 7.20 4.86 10.66
C THR A 57 6.12 4.59 9.59
N TYR A 58 5.83 3.31 9.29
CA TYR A 58 4.72 2.95 8.41
C TYR A 58 3.38 3.51 8.92
N LEU A 59 3.09 3.32 10.19
CA LEU A 59 1.83 3.78 10.79
C LEU A 59 1.75 5.31 10.87
N HIS A 60 2.88 6.02 11.03
CA HIS A 60 2.91 7.48 10.93
C HIS A 60 2.47 7.95 9.55
N GLY A 61 2.92 7.34 8.47
CA GLY A 61 2.48 7.66 7.11
C GLY A 61 0.97 7.42 6.89
N ILE A 62 0.42 6.35 7.46
CA ILE A 62 -1.04 6.11 7.44
C ILE A 62 -1.79 7.19 8.24
N CYS A 63 -1.26 7.57 9.40
CA CYS A 63 -1.84 8.58 10.26
C CYS A 63 -1.81 9.98 9.62
N ASP A 64 -0.75 10.31 8.90
CA ASP A 64 -0.62 11.57 8.15
C ASP A 64 -1.71 11.70 7.09
N GLU A 65 -1.94 10.64 6.31
CA GLU A 65 -3.00 10.63 5.30
C GLU A 65 -4.39 10.74 5.96
N ALA A 66 -4.60 10.05 7.08
CA ALA A 66 -5.85 10.14 7.85
C ALA A 66 -6.09 11.59 8.31
N HIS A 67 -5.09 12.26 8.89
CA HIS A 67 -5.18 13.64 9.34
C HIS A 67 -5.40 14.61 8.17
N ARG A 68 -4.74 14.39 7.04
CA ARG A 68 -4.96 15.19 5.82
C ARG A 68 -6.41 15.13 5.35
N ARG A 69 -7.11 14.00 5.59
CA ARG A 69 -8.55 13.83 5.29
C ARG A 69 -9.47 14.31 6.42
N GLY A 70 -8.93 14.83 7.53
CA GLY A 70 -9.71 15.26 8.69
C GLY A 70 -10.08 14.13 9.66
N TYR A 71 -9.50 12.93 9.50
CA TYR A 71 -9.70 11.82 10.43
C TYR A 71 -8.76 11.94 11.64
N ARG A 72 -9.18 11.42 12.79
CA ARG A 72 -8.40 11.46 14.03
C ARG A 72 -7.90 10.05 14.39
N PHE A 73 -6.83 9.60 13.74
CA PHE A 73 -6.13 8.41 14.19
C PHE A 73 -5.19 8.77 15.36
N ASP A 74 -5.17 7.91 16.37
CA ASP A 74 -4.48 8.18 17.63
C ASP A 74 -2.97 7.90 17.52
N ARG A 75 -2.17 8.95 17.31
CA ARG A 75 -0.69 8.88 17.24
C ARG A 75 -0.05 8.42 18.55
N ASN A 76 -0.72 8.57 19.71
CA ASN A 76 -0.16 8.15 20.99
C ASN A 76 0.00 6.62 21.10
N LYS A 77 -0.59 5.87 20.18
CA LYS A 77 -0.40 4.41 20.05
C LYS A 77 0.89 4.02 19.37
N LEU A 78 1.60 4.96 18.77
CA LEU A 78 2.80 4.74 17.98
C LEU A 78 4.05 5.07 18.78
N GLY A 79 5.17 4.47 18.37
CA GLY A 79 6.49 4.89 18.81
C GLY A 79 7.04 6.04 17.97
N THR A 80 8.36 6.15 17.93
CA THR A 80 9.06 7.22 17.21
C THR A 80 8.94 7.03 15.71
N ASP A 81 8.65 8.11 15.00
CA ASP A 81 8.77 8.19 13.54
C ASP A 81 10.25 8.34 13.16
N ASP A 82 10.69 7.56 12.19
CA ASP A 82 12.03 7.70 11.60
C ASP A 82 11.92 7.97 10.08
N PRO A 83 11.83 9.24 9.67
CA PRO A 83 11.70 9.61 8.26
C PRO A 83 12.92 9.24 7.40
N ALA A 84 14.06 8.95 8.01
CA ALA A 84 15.26 8.50 7.30
C ALA A 84 15.25 7.00 7.00
N LEU A 85 14.40 6.23 7.69
CA LEU A 85 14.27 4.80 7.47
C LEU A 85 13.61 4.52 6.12
N GLN A 86 14.25 3.69 5.31
CA GLN A 86 13.73 3.27 4.01
C GLN A 86 13.81 1.76 3.89
N ILE A 87 12.74 1.14 3.39
CA ILE A 87 12.67 -0.27 3.04
C ILE A 87 12.44 -0.37 1.53
N THR A 88 13.12 -1.28 0.87
CA THR A 88 12.93 -1.50 -0.57
C THR A 88 11.62 -2.25 -0.84
N VAL A 89 10.97 -1.91 -1.93
CA VAL A 89 9.84 -2.64 -2.52
C VAL A 89 10.00 -2.66 -4.04
N THR A 90 9.60 -3.75 -4.67
CA THR A 90 9.67 -3.84 -6.12
C THR A 90 8.52 -3.11 -6.82
N ASP A 91 8.76 -2.60 -8.02
CA ASP A 91 7.72 -2.03 -8.87
C ASP A 91 6.65 -3.07 -9.23
N GLY A 92 7.04 -4.34 -9.42
CA GLY A 92 6.10 -5.44 -9.61
C GLY A 92 5.16 -5.66 -8.42
N GLN A 93 5.66 -5.49 -7.19
CA GLN A 93 4.80 -5.55 -5.99
C GLN A 93 3.80 -4.38 -5.97
N LEU A 94 4.24 -3.16 -6.28
CA LEU A 94 3.35 -2.01 -6.33
C LEU A 94 2.25 -2.18 -7.38
N ALA A 95 2.60 -2.68 -8.56
CA ALA A 95 1.64 -2.95 -9.64
C ALA A 95 0.61 -4.00 -9.21
N TYR A 96 1.06 -5.11 -8.60
CA TYR A 96 0.17 -6.14 -8.07
C TYR A 96 -0.78 -5.59 -7.00
N GLU A 97 -0.27 -4.80 -6.05
CA GLU A 97 -1.08 -4.21 -4.99
C GLU A 97 -2.11 -3.21 -5.55
N LEU A 98 -1.73 -2.39 -6.53
CA LEU A 98 -2.64 -1.43 -7.15
C LEU A 98 -3.80 -2.15 -7.85
N GLU A 99 -3.52 -3.22 -8.59
CA GLU A 99 -4.55 -4.01 -9.26
C GLU A 99 -5.47 -4.72 -8.25
N HIS A 100 -4.87 -5.28 -7.19
CA HIS A 100 -5.64 -5.87 -6.09
C HIS A 100 -6.56 -4.83 -5.41
N LEU A 101 -6.10 -3.60 -5.22
CA LEU A 101 -6.90 -2.50 -4.71
C LEU A 101 -8.02 -2.12 -5.68
N ARG A 102 -7.72 -2.02 -6.99
CA ARG A 102 -8.68 -1.71 -8.04
C ARG A 102 -9.87 -2.67 -8.00
N HIS A 103 -9.61 -3.97 -7.96
CA HIS A 103 -10.66 -5.00 -7.85
C HIS A 103 -11.54 -4.84 -6.60
N LYS A 104 -10.96 -4.46 -5.48
CA LYS A 104 -11.72 -4.17 -4.25
C LYS A 104 -12.59 -2.92 -4.39
N LEU A 105 -12.04 -1.86 -4.97
CA LEU A 105 -12.73 -0.59 -5.12
C LEU A 105 -13.87 -0.67 -6.13
N LEU A 106 -13.72 -1.40 -7.23
CA LEU A 106 -14.81 -1.61 -8.19
C LEU A 106 -16.10 -2.17 -7.56
N ARG A 107 -15.96 -2.92 -6.46
CA ARG A 107 -17.10 -3.50 -5.73
C ARG A 107 -17.71 -2.56 -4.68
N ARG A 108 -16.94 -1.63 -4.09
CA ARG A 108 -17.40 -0.86 -2.93
C ARG A 108 -17.32 0.66 -3.09
N SER A 109 -16.51 1.15 -4.01
CA SER A 109 -16.27 2.57 -4.25
C SER A 109 -15.76 2.77 -5.70
N PRO A 110 -16.62 2.52 -6.72
CA PRO A 110 -16.20 2.58 -8.13
C PRO A 110 -15.60 3.92 -8.53
N GLU A 111 -16.13 5.02 -7.99
CA GLU A 111 -15.62 6.37 -8.21
C GLU A 111 -14.16 6.51 -7.74
N THR A 112 -13.78 5.87 -6.64
CA THR A 112 -12.39 5.86 -6.17
C THR A 112 -11.50 4.99 -7.07
N ALA A 113 -12.04 3.91 -7.63
CA ALA A 113 -11.30 3.06 -8.56
C ALA A 113 -10.86 3.82 -9.82
N LEU A 114 -11.69 4.75 -10.31
CA LEU A 114 -11.38 5.60 -11.47
C LEU A 114 -10.27 6.62 -11.20
N LEU A 115 -9.97 6.91 -9.94
CA LEU A 115 -8.90 7.83 -9.54
C LEU A 115 -7.53 7.13 -9.42
N LEU A 116 -7.49 5.81 -9.53
CA LEU A 116 -6.24 5.07 -9.46
C LEU A 116 -5.41 5.27 -10.75
N PRO A 117 -4.07 5.28 -10.64
CA PRO A 117 -3.20 5.31 -11.82
C PRO A 117 -3.54 4.21 -12.81
N GLY A 118 -3.60 4.53 -14.12
CA GLY A 118 -3.93 3.57 -15.17
C GLY A 118 -5.39 3.11 -15.23
N ALA A 119 -6.31 3.81 -14.57
CA ALA A 119 -7.73 3.64 -14.83
C ALA A 119 -8.06 4.32 -16.15
N GLU A 120 -8.41 3.53 -17.19
CA GLU A 120 -9.03 4.07 -18.40
C GLU A 120 -10.49 4.35 -18.08
N PRO A 121 -11.06 5.51 -18.45
CA PRO A 121 -12.49 5.69 -18.40
C PRO A 121 -13.14 4.73 -19.41
N ASP A 122 -13.98 3.82 -18.92
CA ASP A 122 -14.79 2.97 -19.78
C ASP A 122 -15.61 3.84 -20.75
N GLY A 123 -15.29 3.79 -22.04
CA GLY A 123 -16.13 4.36 -23.06
C GLY A 123 -15.40 4.99 -24.22
N GLU A 124 -14.94 4.16 -25.15
CA GLU A 124 -15.25 4.34 -26.58
C GLU A 124 -14.81 3.08 -27.35
N THR A 125 -15.79 2.24 -27.67
CA THR A 125 -15.71 1.32 -28.80
C THR A 125 -15.62 2.16 -30.08
N GLY A 126 -14.44 2.28 -30.65
CA GLY A 126 -14.20 3.04 -31.85
C GLY A 126 -12.99 2.53 -32.62
N THR A 127 -13.27 1.60 -33.55
CA THR A 127 -12.57 1.36 -34.81
C THR A 127 -11.05 1.17 -34.80
N THR A 128 -10.69 -0.03 -35.17
CA THR A 128 -9.41 -0.50 -35.67
C THR A 128 -8.69 0.50 -36.58
N GLU A 129 -7.65 1.15 -36.07
CA GLU A 129 -6.54 1.61 -36.89
C GLU A 129 -5.24 1.24 -36.19
N ARG A 130 -4.41 0.49 -36.90
CA ARG A 130 -3.06 0.13 -36.48
C ARG A 130 -2.23 1.41 -36.41
N CYS A 131 -1.98 1.87 -35.19
CA CYS A 131 -0.92 2.84 -34.94
C CYS A 131 0.17 2.16 -34.13
N ASP A 132 1.43 2.40 -34.51
CA ASP A 132 2.65 1.91 -33.87
C ASP A 132 2.58 2.03 -32.34
N PRO A 133 3.21 1.10 -31.57
CA PRO A 133 3.31 1.23 -30.14
C PRO A 133 4.19 2.44 -29.81
N GLY A 134 3.52 3.57 -29.57
CA GLY A 134 4.17 4.71 -28.92
C GLY A 134 4.69 4.28 -27.54
N PRO A 135 5.64 5.03 -26.93
CA PRO A 135 6.24 4.64 -25.65
C PRO A 135 5.13 4.37 -24.65
N GLU A 136 5.09 3.13 -24.13
CA GLU A 136 4.18 2.74 -23.06
C GLU A 136 4.21 3.83 -21.98
N LYS A 137 3.07 4.48 -21.73
CA LYS A 137 2.94 5.41 -20.61
C LYS A 137 3.26 4.64 -19.35
N GLN A 138 4.49 4.76 -18.88
CA GLN A 138 4.95 4.12 -17.66
C GLN A 138 4.12 4.69 -16.51
N ILE A 139 3.17 3.89 -16.02
CA ILE A 139 2.29 4.26 -14.92
C ILE A 139 3.14 4.37 -13.67
N THR A 140 3.40 5.58 -13.20
CA THR A 140 4.13 5.81 -11.96
C THR A 140 3.22 5.60 -10.77
N ILE A 141 3.44 4.51 -10.05
CA ILE A 141 2.70 4.18 -8.82
C ILE A 141 3.48 4.77 -7.63
N ARG A 142 2.85 5.66 -6.86
CA ARG A 142 3.47 6.22 -5.66
C ARG A 142 3.54 5.15 -4.57
N PRO A 143 4.72 4.90 -3.98
CA PRO A 143 4.85 4.04 -2.82
C PRO A 143 4.41 4.78 -1.55
N HIS A 144 4.14 4.02 -0.48
CA HIS A 144 4.07 4.56 0.87
C HIS A 144 5.43 5.21 1.23
N PRO A 145 5.46 6.32 2.00
CA PRO A 145 6.69 7.06 2.31
C PRO A 145 7.85 6.23 2.90
N LEU A 146 7.55 5.14 3.59
CA LEU A 146 8.56 4.21 4.11
C LEU A 146 9.33 3.47 3.01
N PHE A 147 8.78 3.34 1.79
CA PHE A 147 9.35 2.46 0.77
C PHE A 147 10.08 3.21 -0.34
N SER A 148 11.26 2.71 -0.67
CA SER A 148 12.00 3.05 -1.90
C SER A 148 11.77 1.96 -2.96
N VAL A 149 11.55 2.38 -4.21
CA VAL A 149 11.19 1.46 -5.29
C VAL A 149 12.43 0.96 -6.01
N THR A 150 12.49 -0.35 -6.23
CA THR A 150 13.48 -1.02 -7.08
C THR A 150 12.76 -1.81 -8.17
N SER A 151 13.44 -2.08 -9.29
CA SER A 151 12.87 -2.94 -10.32
C SER A 151 12.89 -4.40 -9.87
N GLY A 152 11.79 -5.13 -10.10
CA GLY A 152 11.70 -6.55 -9.76
C GLY A 152 10.28 -7.11 -9.84
N PRO A 153 10.14 -8.44 -9.73
CA PRO A 153 8.83 -9.11 -9.76
C PRO A 153 8.04 -8.83 -8.47
N VAL A 154 6.84 -9.39 -8.38
CA VAL A 154 6.07 -9.46 -7.14
C VAL A 154 6.91 -10.10 -6.04
N GLU A 155 6.87 -9.55 -4.85
CA GLU A 155 7.68 -10.00 -3.73
C GLU A 155 7.37 -11.45 -3.31
N PRO A 156 8.39 -12.25 -2.93
CA PRO A 156 8.22 -13.68 -2.65
C PRO A 156 7.28 -14.00 -1.47
N TRP A 157 7.09 -13.04 -0.57
CA TRP A 157 6.18 -13.18 0.58
C TRP A 157 4.71 -12.90 0.21
N GLU A 158 4.42 -12.33 -0.99
CA GLU A 158 3.04 -12.05 -1.39
C GLU A 158 2.29 -13.35 -1.72
N LYS A 159 1.07 -13.45 -1.22
CA LYS A 159 0.16 -14.53 -1.63
C LYS A 159 -0.64 -14.06 -2.82
N ILE A 160 -0.24 -14.51 -3.99
CA ILE A 160 -0.96 -14.27 -5.25
C ILE A 160 -2.29 -15.02 -5.18
N THR A 161 -3.41 -14.31 -5.27
CA THR A 161 -4.79 -14.85 -5.26
C THR A 161 -5.50 -14.49 -6.55
#